data_4064edd7c8fea4a890fa23458725ba77
#
_entry.id   4064edd7c8fea4a890fa23458725ba77
#
_cell.length_a   1.000
_cell.length_b   1.000
_cell.length_c   1.000
_cell.angle_alpha   90.00
_cell.angle_beta   90.00
_cell.angle_gamma   90.00
#
_symmetry.space_group_name_H-M   'P 1'
#
loop_
_entity.id
_entity.type
_entity.pdbx_description
1 polymer ?
#
loop_
_entity_poly.entity_id
_entity_poly.type
_entity_poly.pdbx_seq_one_letter_code
_entity_poly.pdbx_strand_id
1 'polypeptide(L)'
;MKGYVVCVYKSISNEEKLKEYAVKARAAVEKYNGKFLIRGGRSTSNEGNKSPRTVVIEFPSYDEANNFYNSKEYQDAHSVLDGYAERQHQTIEGA
;
A
#
# COMPACT_ATOMS: atom_id res chain seq x y z
N MET A 1 0.09 4.06 19.96
CA MET A 1 -0.82 4.39 18.86
C MET A 1 -0.45 3.60 17.63
N LYS A 2 -1.45 3.19 16.87
CA LYS A 2 -1.21 2.47 15.63
C LYS A 2 -0.60 3.37 14.55
N GLY A 3 0.07 2.74 13.59
CA GLY A 3 0.51 3.41 12.39
C GLY A 3 -0.20 2.83 11.18
N TYR A 4 -0.37 3.64 10.14
CA TYR A 4 -1.10 3.22 8.95
C TYR A 4 -0.34 3.57 7.69
N VAL A 5 -0.45 2.68 6.71
CA VAL A 5 -0.07 3.00 5.35
C VAL A 5 -1.37 3.22 4.59
N VAL A 6 -1.49 4.37 3.96
CA VAL A 6 -2.65 4.71 3.12
C VAL A 6 -2.14 4.91 1.71
N CYS A 7 -2.63 4.08 0.80
CA CYS A 7 -2.18 4.09 -0.58
C CYS A 7 -3.38 4.28 -1.50
N VAL A 8 -3.43 5.42 -2.17
CA VAL A 8 -4.51 5.74 -3.11
C VAL A 8 -3.91 5.74 -4.51
N TYR A 9 -4.36 4.81 -5.34
CA TYR A 9 -3.88 4.70 -6.71
C TYR A 9 -4.50 5.78 -7.58
N LYS A 10 -3.68 6.40 -8.40
CA LYS A 10 -4.11 7.37 -9.40
C LYS A 10 -4.35 6.68 -10.75
N SER A 11 -3.46 5.76 -11.11
CA SER A 11 -3.56 4.99 -12.34
C SER A 11 -2.82 3.68 -12.22
N ILE A 12 -3.27 2.69 -12.97
CA ILE A 12 -2.62 1.38 -13.08
C ILE A 12 -2.56 1.04 -14.56
N SER A 13 -1.35 0.90 -15.10
CA SER A 13 -1.16 0.61 -16.52
C SER A 13 -0.89 -0.86 -16.84
N ASN A 14 -0.63 -1.69 -15.81
CA ASN A 14 -0.32 -3.10 -16.02
C ASN A 14 -0.81 -3.94 -14.84
N GLU A 15 -1.92 -4.66 -15.06
CA GLU A 15 -2.55 -5.48 -14.01
C GLU A 15 -1.70 -6.68 -13.60
N GLU A 16 -0.93 -7.25 -14.52
CA GLU A 16 -0.05 -8.39 -14.21
C GLU A 16 1.07 -7.96 -13.26
N LYS A 17 1.63 -6.78 -13.48
CA LYS A 17 2.65 -6.23 -12.58
C LYS A 17 2.07 -5.90 -11.21
N LEU A 18 0.82 -5.44 -11.18
CA LEU A 18 0.14 -5.19 -9.90
C LEU A 18 -0.03 -6.49 -9.12
N LYS A 19 -0.42 -7.58 -9.76
CA LYS A 19 -0.58 -8.87 -9.10
C LYS A 19 0.75 -9.39 -8.57
N GLU A 20 1.81 -9.30 -9.36
CA GLU A 20 3.15 -9.71 -8.96
C GLU A 20 3.63 -8.91 -7.76
N TYR A 21 3.45 -7.59 -7.82
CA TYR A 21 3.73 -6.69 -6.71
C TYR A 21 2.95 -7.10 -5.45
N ALA A 22 1.65 -7.35 -5.59
CA ALA A 22 0.76 -7.63 -4.45
C ALA A 22 1.19 -8.87 -3.67
N VAL A 23 1.67 -9.92 -4.36
CA VAL A 23 2.17 -11.12 -3.69
C VAL A 23 3.39 -10.79 -2.84
N LYS A 24 4.34 -10.04 -3.40
CA LYS A 24 5.58 -9.65 -2.69
C LYS A 24 5.28 -8.68 -1.55
N ALA A 25 4.41 -7.71 -1.78
CA ALA A 25 4.03 -6.72 -0.78
C ALA A 25 3.34 -7.38 0.41
N ARG A 26 2.47 -8.36 0.16
CA ARG A 26 1.78 -9.10 1.23
C ARG A 26 2.77 -9.78 2.15
N ALA A 27 3.79 -10.44 1.59
CA ALA A 27 4.82 -11.10 2.41
C ALA A 27 5.56 -10.09 3.30
N ALA A 28 5.87 -8.91 2.75
CA ALA A 28 6.52 -7.85 3.52
C ALA A 28 5.60 -7.32 4.63
N VAL A 29 4.31 -7.12 4.33
CA VAL A 29 3.32 -6.67 5.31
C VAL A 29 3.26 -7.64 6.48
N GLU A 30 3.19 -8.93 6.20
CA GLU A 30 3.12 -9.98 7.24
C GLU A 30 4.38 -9.98 8.10
N LYS A 31 5.55 -9.83 7.49
CA LYS A 31 6.82 -9.79 8.22
C LYS A 31 6.88 -8.66 9.24
N TYR A 32 6.27 -7.53 8.95
CA TYR A 32 6.30 -6.35 9.81
C TYR A 32 5.02 -6.20 10.65
N ASN A 33 4.26 -7.29 10.79
CA ASN A 33 3.07 -7.35 11.64
C ASN A 33 1.96 -6.41 11.17
N GLY A 34 1.88 -6.18 9.87
CA GLY A 34 0.82 -5.37 9.28
C GLY A 34 -0.44 -6.19 9.07
N LYS A 35 -1.55 -5.49 9.06
CA LYS A 35 -2.87 -6.06 8.82
C LYS A 35 -3.58 -5.22 7.77
N PHE A 36 -4.01 -5.85 6.68
CA PHE A 36 -4.81 -5.15 5.69
C PHE A 36 -6.19 -4.83 6.26
N LEU A 37 -6.56 -3.55 6.26
CA LEU A 37 -7.89 -3.10 6.63
C LEU A 37 -8.74 -2.88 5.38
N ILE A 38 -8.12 -2.34 4.32
CA ILE A 38 -8.73 -2.11 3.03
C ILE A 38 -7.72 -2.57 1.98
N ARG A 39 -8.18 -3.36 1.04
CA ARG A 39 -7.30 -3.86 -0.02
C ARG A 39 -8.10 -3.93 -1.33
N GLY A 40 -8.24 -2.76 -1.99
CA GLY A 40 -9.13 -2.63 -3.13
C GLY A 40 -10.58 -2.68 -2.67
N GLY A 41 -11.42 -3.33 -3.45
CA GLY A 41 -12.82 -3.41 -3.14
C GLY A 41 -13.62 -2.29 -3.78
N ARG A 42 -14.91 -2.32 -3.52
CA ARG A 42 -15.83 -1.35 -4.09
C ARG A 42 -15.63 0.01 -3.44
N SER A 43 -15.57 1.06 -4.25
CA SER A 43 -15.37 2.41 -3.74
C SER A 43 -16.15 3.45 -4.53
N THR A 44 -16.38 4.59 -3.89
CA THR A 44 -17.00 5.76 -4.51
C THR A 44 -16.12 6.96 -4.20
N SER A 45 -15.67 7.65 -5.24
CA SER A 45 -14.89 8.89 -5.08
C SER A 45 -15.87 10.06 -5.03
N ASN A 46 -16.06 10.62 -3.84
CA ASN A 46 -17.04 11.70 -3.62
C ASN A 46 -16.52 13.05 -4.10
N GLU A 47 -15.23 13.27 -3.97
CA GLU A 47 -14.57 14.51 -4.40
C GLU A 47 -13.20 14.16 -4.95
N GLY A 48 -12.69 14.98 -5.85
CA GLY A 48 -11.40 14.79 -6.47
C GLY A 48 -11.41 13.76 -7.59
N ASN A 49 -10.24 13.27 -7.94
CA ASN A 49 -10.09 12.31 -9.02
C ASN A 49 -10.54 10.92 -8.59
N LYS A 50 -11.15 10.20 -9.52
CA LYS A 50 -11.56 8.83 -9.28
C LYS A 50 -10.31 7.95 -9.12
N SER A 51 -10.29 7.11 -8.09
CA SER A 51 -9.19 6.18 -7.85
C SER A 51 -9.59 4.76 -8.25
N PRO A 52 -8.74 4.04 -9.00
CA PRO A 52 -9.02 2.65 -9.33
C PRO A 52 -8.80 1.70 -8.17
N ARG A 53 -8.08 2.11 -7.12
CA ARG A 53 -7.76 1.21 -6.02
C ARG A 53 -7.27 1.99 -4.80
N THR A 54 -7.71 1.58 -3.62
CA THR A 54 -7.22 2.12 -2.35
C THR A 54 -6.84 0.96 -1.44
N VAL A 55 -5.71 1.11 -0.75
CA VAL A 55 -5.22 0.11 0.21
C VAL A 55 -4.90 0.82 1.52
N VAL A 56 -5.33 0.23 2.63
CA VAL A 56 -4.99 0.71 3.97
C VAL A 56 -4.48 -0.46 4.78
N ILE A 57 -3.31 -0.27 5.39
CA ILE A 57 -2.65 -1.29 6.20
C ILE A 57 -2.42 -0.72 7.59
N GLU A 58 -2.76 -1.50 8.62
CA GLU A 58 -2.52 -1.13 10.00
C GLU A 58 -1.26 -1.83 10.51
N PHE A 59 -0.42 -1.09 11.22
CA PHE A 59 0.77 -1.62 11.90
C PHE A 59 0.70 -1.29 13.38
N PRO A 60 1.46 -2.04 14.22
CA PRO A 60 1.43 -1.77 15.68
C PRO A 60 1.80 -0.35 16.07
N SER A 61 2.62 0.32 15.26
CA SER A 61 3.06 1.70 15.52
C SER A 61 3.44 2.41 14.22
N TYR A 62 3.58 3.72 14.31
CA TYR A 62 4.08 4.53 13.22
C TYR A 62 5.48 4.07 12.80
N ASP A 63 6.36 3.77 13.77
CA ASP A 63 7.71 3.32 13.48
C ASP A 63 7.72 2.00 12.72
N GLU A 64 6.85 1.06 13.11
CA GLU A 64 6.72 -0.22 12.40
C GLU A 64 6.24 -0.02 10.96
N ALA A 65 5.30 0.89 10.75
CA ALA A 65 4.82 1.21 9.40
C ALA A 65 5.95 1.79 8.54
N ASN A 66 6.77 2.66 9.10
CA ASN A 66 7.93 3.21 8.38
C ASN A 66 8.98 2.13 8.12
N ASN A 67 9.23 1.25 9.10
CA ASN A 67 10.17 0.14 8.93
C ASN A 67 9.73 -0.77 7.79
N PHE A 68 8.43 -1.03 7.69
CA PHE A 68 7.87 -1.78 6.57
C PHE A 68 8.20 -1.11 5.24
N TYR A 69 7.86 0.17 5.09
CA TYR A 69 8.06 0.87 3.82
C TYR A 69 9.54 0.89 3.41
N ASN A 70 10.43 1.10 4.37
CA ASN A 70 11.87 1.22 4.10
C ASN A 70 12.58 -0.13 4.08
N SER A 71 11.87 -1.23 4.28
CA SER A 71 12.46 -2.56 4.28
C SER A 71 12.92 -2.98 2.88
N LYS A 72 13.92 -3.85 2.84
CA LYS A 72 14.35 -4.44 1.57
C LYS A 72 13.22 -5.21 0.92
N GLU A 73 12.47 -5.95 1.71
CA GLU A 73 11.36 -6.76 1.23
C GLU A 73 10.31 -5.91 0.51
N TYR A 74 9.92 -4.79 1.13
CA TYR A 74 8.94 -3.93 0.48
C TYR A 74 9.54 -3.22 -0.75
N GLN A 75 10.76 -2.73 -0.66
CA GLN A 75 11.40 -2.04 -1.77
C GLN A 75 11.60 -2.98 -2.97
N ASP A 76 11.87 -4.26 -2.74
CA ASP A 76 11.92 -5.26 -3.80
C ASP A 76 10.55 -5.42 -4.46
N ALA A 77 9.48 -5.43 -3.65
CA ALA A 77 8.12 -5.48 -4.18
C ALA A 77 7.81 -4.22 -5.00
N HIS A 78 8.14 -3.06 -4.46
CA HIS A 78 7.89 -1.78 -5.11
C HIS A 78 8.55 -1.71 -6.50
N SER A 79 9.75 -2.24 -6.63
CA SER A 79 10.50 -2.22 -7.89
C SER A 79 9.76 -2.94 -9.02
N VAL A 80 8.93 -3.92 -8.71
CA VAL A 80 8.12 -4.65 -9.70
C VAL A 80 7.04 -3.73 -10.29
N LEU A 81 6.46 -2.89 -9.43
CA LEU A 81 5.34 -2.01 -9.82
C LEU A 81 5.81 -0.68 -10.42
N ASP A 82 7.04 -0.28 -10.13
CA ASP A 82 7.58 1.01 -10.54
C ASP A 82 7.46 1.20 -12.06
N GLY A 83 6.88 2.33 -12.47
CA GLY A 83 6.61 2.63 -13.87
C GLY A 83 5.29 2.07 -14.39
N TYR A 84 4.58 1.24 -13.62
CA TYR A 84 3.32 0.64 -14.06
C TYR A 84 2.11 1.11 -13.26
N ALA A 85 2.32 1.96 -12.28
CA ALA A 85 1.24 2.57 -11.52
C ALA A 85 1.70 3.91 -10.95
N GLU A 86 0.76 4.83 -10.83
CA GLU A 86 0.96 6.07 -10.09
C GLU A 86 0.04 6.04 -8.89
N ARG A 87 0.56 6.43 -7.75
CA ARG A 87 -0.22 6.42 -6.52
C ARG A 87 0.36 7.39 -5.50
N GLN A 88 -0.49 7.79 -4.57
CA GLN A 88 -0.08 8.49 -3.37
C GLN A 88 0.05 7.43 -2.28
N HIS A 89 1.23 7.30 -1.71
CA HIS A 89 1.54 6.31 -0.69
C HIS A 89 2.05 7.06 0.54
N GLN A 90 1.35 6.90 1.65
CA GLN A 90 1.59 7.72 2.83
C GLN A 90 1.61 6.84 4.08
N THR A 91 2.57 7.11 4.96
CA THR A 91 2.59 6.52 6.29
C THR A 91 2.11 7.59 7.27
N ILE A 92 1.15 7.25 8.12
CA ILE A 92 0.55 8.22 9.03
C ILE A 92 0.26 7.57 10.38
N GLU A 93 0.39 8.35 11.44
CA GLU A 93 0.11 7.90 12.79
C GLU A 93 -1.39 7.95 13.06
N GLY A 94 -1.90 6.94 13.74
CA GLY A 94 -3.29 6.88 14.13
C GLY A 94 -3.65 7.87 15.23
N ALA A 95 -4.93 8.17 15.32
CA ALA A 95 -5.44 9.10 16.32
C ALA A 95 -5.34 8.55 17.75
#